data_40c543402e1b5e260dc32326a7d86507
#
_entry.id   40c543402e1b5e260dc32326a7d86507
#
_cell.length_a   1.000
_cell.length_b   1.000
_cell.length_c   1.000
_cell.angle_alpha   90.00
_cell.angle_beta   90.00
_cell.angle_gamma   90.00
#
_symmetry.space_group_name_H-M   'P 1'
#
loop_
_entity.id
_entity.type
_entity.pdbx_description
1 polymer ?
#
loop_
_entity_poly.entity_id
_entity_poly.type
_entity_poly.pdbx_seq_one_letter_code
_entity_poly.pdbx_strand_id
1 'polypeptide(L)'
;MTTVTPGTELVEMASGVYARLHEGLTNGGIIIGDDSVLIIDSLRVPSFARDLIADIAHITDKPVKFVIDTHSHWDHAWGNEEFPDSTIIGHSNCRTEMLDIEAVDWWRNRVVTSGDPWAEEAKLVRVTPPDITFEDSIQMHFGGHRIDLRYLGRAHTSGDIFIHLPDENLVFTGDVAQDGGVPFMEDGYVSDWVHTDNRLVALEADRFVAGHGPIGERPALEAARDFIAELVDTTALAISDGEDEAEED
;
A
#
# COMPACT_ATOMS: atom_id res chain seq x y z
N MET A 1 14.22 -18.08 -0.59
CA MET A 1 14.27 -16.70 -0.08
C MET A 1 15.53 -16.08 -0.60
N THR A 2 15.45 -15.03 -1.39
CA THR A 2 16.61 -14.31 -1.93
C THR A 2 16.69 -12.98 -1.20
N THR A 3 17.70 -12.79 -0.35
CA THR A 3 17.95 -11.51 0.29
C THR A 3 18.76 -10.65 -0.68
N VAL A 4 18.31 -9.47 -0.98
CA VAL A 4 18.83 -8.64 -2.05
C VAL A 4 19.31 -7.31 -1.51
N THR A 5 18.45 -6.45 -1.10
CA THR A 5 18.79 -5.22 -0.37
C THR A 5 18.79 -5.51 1.15
N PRO A 6 19.72 -4.96 1.94
CA PRO A 6 19.71 -5.16 3.39
C PRO A 6 18.36 -4.85 4.04
N GLY A 7 17.85 -5.77 4.87
CA GLY A 7 16.54 -5.65 5.51
C GLY A 7 15.36 -6.03 4.63
N THR A 8 15.59 -6.52 3.39
CA THR A 8 14.52 -6.94 2.50
C THR A 8 14.55 -8.44 2.21
N GLU A 9 13.39 -8.97 1.86
CA GLU A 9 13.21 -10.36 1.44
C GLU A 9 12.24 -10.42 0.26
N LEU A 10 12.58 -11.21 -0.77
CA LEU A 10 11.66 -11.53 -1.86
C LEU A 10 11.04 -12.90 -1.59
N VAL A 11 9.72 -12.93 -1.41
CA VAL A 11 8.93 -14.14 -1.20
C VAL A 11 8.07 -14.40 -2.42
N GLU A 12 8.28 -15.53 -3.10
CA GLU A 12 7.43 -15.92 -4.23
C GLU A 12 6.07 -16.41 -3.69
N MET A 13 5.02 -15.66 -3.98
CA MET A 13 3.65 -15.93 -3.55
C MET A 13 2.92 -16.86 -4.51
N ALA A 14 3.20 -16.72 -5.79
CA ALA A 14 2.77 -17.59 -6.88
C ALA A 14 3.79 -17.50 -8.01
N SER A 15 3.66 -18.30 -9.06
CA SER A 15 4.62 -18.28 -10.17
C SER A 15 4.76 -16.89 -10.77
N GLY A 16 5.93 -16.25 -10.58
CA GLY A 16 6.19 -14.89 -11.07
C GLY A 16 5.52 -13.76 -10.28
N VAL A 17 4.89 -14.06 -9.15
CA VAL A 17 4.30 -13.07 -8.23
C VAL A 17 5.08 -13.07 -6.94
N TYR A 18 5.65 -11.93 -6.57
CA TYR A 18 6.51 -11.79 -5.39
C TYR A 18 5.97 -10.71 -4.44
N ALA A 19 6.03 -10.97 -3.15
CA ALA A 19 6.02 -9.96 -2.11
C ALA A 19 7.47 -9.55 -1.83
N ARG A 20 7.76 -8.25 -1.88
CA ARG A 20 8.99 -7.66 -1.38
C ARG A 20 8.74 -7.13 0.02
N LEU A 21 9.21 -7.86 0.99
CA LEU A 21 9.05 -7.50 2.39
C LEU A 21 10.26 -6.69 2.87
N HIS A 22 10.00 -5.72 3.74
CA HIS A 22 11.05 -4.97 4.41
C HIS A 22 10.83 -4.99 5.93
N GLU A 23 11.86 -5.34 6.69
CA GLU A 23 11.79 -5.34 8.15
C GLU A 23 11.58 -3.90 8.67
N GLY A 24 10.36 -3.64 9.19
CA GLY A 24 9.97 -2.37 9.82
C GLY A 24 9.71 -1.20 8.85
N LEU A 25 9.69 -1.42 7.53
CA LEU A 25 9.37 -0.41 6.53
C LEU A 25 8.30 -0.92 5.56
N THR A 26 8.10 -0.18 4.45
CA THR A 26 7.06 -0.48 3.46
C THR A 26 7.39 -1.71 2.62
N ASN A 27 6.42 -2.59 2.48
CA ASN A 27 6.42 -3.71 1.56
C ASN A 27 5.98 -3.27 0.16
N GLY A 28 6.27 -4.11 -0.83
CA GLY A 28 5.79 -3.92 -2.20
C GLY A 28 5.49 -5.24 -2.88
N GLY A 29 4.91 -5.18 -4.07
CA GLY A 29 4.65 -6.34 -4.91
C GLY A 29 5.39 -6.28 -6.23
N ILE A 30 5.74 -7.45 -6.79
CA ILE A 30 6.36 -7.57 -8.12
C ILE A 30 5.65 -8.68 -8.86
N ILE A 31 5.13 -8.39 -10.06
CA ILE A 31 4.50 -9.38 -10.94
C ILE A 31 5.27 -9.39 -12.25
N ILE A 32 5.81 -10.55 -12.62
CA ILE A 32 6.61 -10.72 -13.83
C ILE A 32 5.70 -11.15 -14.98
N GLY A 33 5.55 -10.29 -15.98
CA GLY A 33 4.85 -10.59 -17.22
C GLY A 33 5.75 -11.22 -18.29
N ASP A 34 5.25 -11.38 -19.50
CA ASP A 34 5.97 -12.01 -20.61
C ASP A 34 7.20 -11.18 -21.04
N ASP A 35 7.07 -9.86 -21.11
CA ASP A 35 8.09 -8.93 -21.61
C ASP A 35 8.36 -7.74 -20.65
N SER A 36 7.65 -7.64 -19.55
CA SER A 36 7.72 -6.51 -18.65
C SER A 36 7.35 -6.91 -17.21
N VAL A 37 7.54 -5.98 -16.28
CA VAL A 37 7.22 -6.12 -14.85
C VAL A 37 6.15 -5.10 -14.48
N LEU A 38 5.22 -5.52 -13.62
CA LEU A 38 4.29 -4.69 -12.90
C LEU A 38 4.72 -4.69 -11.43
N ILE A 39 4.80 -3.51 -10.81
CA ILE A 39 5.05 -3.38 -9.39
C ILE A 39 3.82 -2.82 -8.67
N ILE A 40 3.71 -3.16 -7.39
CA ILE A 40 2.72 -2.63 -6.46
C ILE A 40 3.50 -1.84 -5.43
N ASP A 41 3.23 -0.54 -5.37
CA ASP A 41 3.91 0.50 -4.63
C ASP A 41 5.39 0.71 -5.03
N SER A 42 5.75 1.95 -5.21
CA SER A 42 7.10 2.38 -5.59
C SER A 42 7.99 2.73 -4.38
N LEU A 43 7.45 2.59 -3.18
CA LEU A 43 8.07 2.86 -1.90
C LEU A 43 8.30 4.36 -1.61
N ARG A 44 9.04 4.65 -0.52
CA ARG A 44 9.04 5.94 0.19
C ARG A 44 9.75 7.11 -0.47
N VAL A 45 10.95 6.93 -0.94
CA VAL A 45 11.77 7.98 -1.59
C VAL A 45 12.59 7.35 -2.71
N PRO A 46 13.16 8.13 -3.64
CA PRO A 46 13.86 7.61 -4.82
C PRO A 46 14.92 6.54 -4.53
N SER A 47 15.67 6.65 -3.42
CA SER A 47 16.68 5.62 -3.08
C SER A 47 16.04 4.24 -2.86
N PHE A 48 14.88 4.17 -2.21
CA PHE A 48 14.17 2.91 -2.00
C PHE A 48 13.57 2.34 -3.29
N ALA A 49 13.11 3.20 -4.19
CA ALA A 49 12.66 2.78 -5.51
C ALA A 49 13.82 2.22 -6.34
N ARG A 50 15.03 2.82 -6.25
CA ARG A 50 16.24 2.27 -6.89
C ARG A 50 16.65 0.93 -6.28
N ASP A 51 16.48 0.74 -4.98
CA ASP A 51 16.68 -0.55 -4.32
C ASP A 51 15.68 -1.60 -4.83
N LEU A 52 14.40 -1.23 -4.99
CA LEU A 52 13.39 -2.10 -5.59
C LEU A 52 13.77 -2.49 -7.04
N ILE A 53 14.25 -1.55 -7.84
CA ILE A 53 14.74 -1.82 -9.21
C ILE A 53 15.91 -2.81 -9.17
N ALA A 54 16.84 -2.65 -8.23
CA ALA A 54 17.95 -3.57 -8.04
C ALA A 54 17.49 -4.97 -7.61
N ASP A 55 16.49 -5.04 -6.72
CA ASP A 55 15.89 -6.30 -6.27
C ASP A 55 15.19 -7.02 -7.43
N ILE A 56 14.46 -6.29 -8.29
CA ILE A 56 13.86 -6.84 -9.51
C ILE A 56 14.92 -7.43 -10.44
N ALA A 57 16.05 -6.74 -10.60
CA ALA A 57 17.14 -7.21 -11.47
C ALA A 57 17.78 -8.54 -11.03
N HIS A 58 17.54 -9.00 -9.81
CA HIS A 58 17.97 -10.32 -9.33
C HIS A 58 17.05 -11.47 -9.78
N ILE A 59 15.82 -11.16 -10.17
CA ILE A 59 14.82 -12.16 -10.58
C ILE A 59 14.44 -12.08 -12.05
N THR A 60 14.66 -10.92 -12.71
CA THR A 60 14.39 -10.75 -14.14
C THR A 60 15.15 -9.54 -14.70
N ASP A 61 15.43 -9.55 -16.01
CA ASP A 61 15.99 -8.44 -16.77
C ASP A 61 14.92 -7.60 -17.49
N LYS A 62 13.63 -7.93 -17.28
CA LYS A 62 12.51 -7.24 -17.93
C LYS A 62 12.31 -5.86 -17.34
N PRO A 63 11.94 -4.85 -18.15
CA PRO A 63 11.70 -3.49 -17.67
C PRO A 63 10.38 -3.41 -16.88
N VAL A 64 10.34 -2.53 -15.87
CA VAL A 64 9.09 -2.14 -15.22
C VAL A 64 8.28 -1.28 -16.20
N LYS A 65 7.01 -1.63 -16.42
CA LYS A 65 6.09 -0.91 -17.32
C LYS A 65 4.82 -0.44 -16.63
N PHE A 66 4.50 -1.01 -15.49
CA PHE A 66 3.34 -0.60 -14.70
C PHE A 66 3.74 -0.45 -13.22
N VAL A 67 3.27 0.63 -12.62
CA VAL A 67 3.29 0.88 -11.19
C VAL A 67 1.84 0.99 -10.73
N ILE A 68 1.47 0.27 -9.69
CA ILE A 68 0.15 0.39 -9.08
C ILE A 68 0.34 1.02 -7.71
N ASP A 69 -0.20 2.22 -7.50
CA ASP A 69 -0.23 2.85 -6.18
C ASP A 69 -1.43 2.30 -5.40
N THR A 70 -1.18 1.64 -4.27
CA THR A 70 -2.25 1.18 -3.38
C THR A 70 -3.02 2.35 -2.79
N HIS A 71 -2.30 3.43 -2.45
CA HIS A 71 -2.84 4.68 -1.93
C HIS A 71 -1.82 5.82 -2.05
N SER A 72 -2.16 7.00 -1.56
CA SER A 72 -1.42 8.26 -1.81
C SER A 72 -0.24 8.51 -0.89
N HIS A 73 -0.05 7.73 0.19
CA HIS A 73 0.95 8.03 1.18
C HIS A 73 2.37 7.99 0.64
N TRP A 74 3.19 8.86 1.24
CA TRP A 74 4.56 9.15 0.83
C TRP A 74 5.46 7.91 0.77
N ASP A 75 5.27 6.98 1.67
CA ASP A 75 6.11 5.79 1.75
C ASP A 75 5.67 4.64 0.82
N HIS A 76 4.59 4.85 0.06
CA HIS A 76 4.10 3.95 -0.98
C HIS A 76 4.32 4.50 -2.39
N ALA A 77 4.19 5.83 -2.58
CA ALA A 77 4.08 6.42 -3.90
C ALA A 77 5.16 7.46 -4.25
N TRP A 78 6.03 7.90 -3.31
CA TRP A 78 7.04 8.91 -3.63
C TRP A 78 8.23 8.38 -4.44
N GLY A 79 8.38 7.07 -4.56
CA GLY A 79 9.32 6.45 -5.49
C GLY A 79 8.90 6.48 -6.97
N ASN A 80 7.68 6.91 -7.29
CA ASN A 80 7.13 6.91 -8.65
C ASN A 80 8.01 7.65 -9.67
N GLU A 81 8.72 8.70 -9.28
CA GLU A 81 9.59 9.46 -10.18
C GLU A 81 10.78 8.64 -10.74
N GLU A 82 11.12 7.51 -10.16
CA GLU A 82 12.18 6.60 -10.64
C GLU A 82 11.70 5.67 -11.76
N PHE A 83 10.41 5.73 -12.10
CA PHE A 83 9.79 4.90 -13.16
C PHE A 83 9.24 5.74 -14.32
N PRO A 84 10.08 6.60 -14.97
CA PRO A 84 9.61 7.57 -15.96
C PRO A 84 9.06 6.95 -17.26
N ASP A 85 9.41 5.68 -17.53
CA ASP A 85 8.95 4.92 -18.70
C ASP A 85 7.80 3.94 -18.39
N SER A 86 7.24 4.03 -17.18
CA SER A 86 6.14 3.20 -16.70
C SER A 86 4.84 4.00 -16.68
N THR A 87 3.73 3.27 -16.76
CA THR A 87 2.39 3.83 -16.55
C THR A 87 2.00 3.61 -15.10
N ILE A 88 1.68 4.68 -14.39
CA ILE A 88 1.24 4.63 -12.99
C ILE A 88 -0.28 4.54 -12.95
N ILE A 89 -0.81 3.61 -12.18
CA ILE A 89 -2.25 3.32 -12.05
C ILE A 89 -2.64 3.43 -10.59
N GLY A 90 -3.74 4.13 -10.28
CA GLY A 90 -4.26 4.26 -8.93
C GLY A 90 -5.71 4.72 -8.91
N HIS A 91 -6.29 4.89 -7.74
CA HIS A 91 -7.62 5.43 -7.60
C HIS A 91 -7.67 6.93 -7.93
N SER A 92 -8.83 7.45 -8.39
CA SER A 92 -9.00 8.88 -8.68
C SER A 92 -8.72 9.75 -7.45
N ASN A 93 -9.10 9.32 -6.26
CA ASN A 93 -8.82 10.02 -5.01
C ASN A 93 -7.31 10.00 -4.68
N CYS A 94 -6.63 8.87 -4.85
CA CYS A 94 -5.17 8.79 -4.67
C CYS A 94 -4.46 9.87 -5.51
N ARG A 95 -4.82 9.98 -6.79
CA ARG A 95 -4.29 11.05 -7.64
C ARG A 95 -4.64 12.45 -7.11
N THR A 96 -5.85 12.65 -6.61
CA THR A 96 -6.29 13.95 -6.08
C THR A 96 -5.48 14.35 -4.85
N GLU A 97 -5.27 13.43 -3.90
CA GLU A 97 -4.47 13.64 -2.71
C GLU A 97 -2.99 13.91 -3.04
N MET A 98 -2.41 13.17 -3.99
CA MET A 98 -1.03 13.39 -4.45
C MET A 98 -0.83 14.74 -5.17
N LEU A 99 -1.89 15.37 -5.67
CA LEU A 99 -1.88 16.70 -6.28
C LEU A 99 -2.23 17.81 -5.29
N ASP A 100 -2.72 17.48 -4.12
CA ASP A 100 -3.02 18.45 -3.06
C ASP A 100 -1.71 18.93 -2.41
N ILE A 101 -1.35 20.17 -2.70
CA ILE A 101 -0.10 20.77 -2.22
C ILE A 101 -0.05 20.84 -0.69
N GLU A 102 -1.18 21.10 -0.03
CA GLU A 102 -1.22 21.21 1.44
C GLU A 102 -0.98 19.84 2.09
N ALA A 103 -1.61 18.77 1.57
CA ALA A 103 -1.40 17.42 2.04
C ALA A 103 0.04 16.94 1.77
N VAL A 104 0.57 17.18 0.57
CA VAL A 104 1.95 16.83 0.21
C VAL A 104 2.97 17.58 1.07
N ASP A 105 2.76 18.87 1.32
CA ASP A 105 3.67 19.67 2.16
C ASP A 105 3.58 19.25 3.64
N TRP A 106 2.42 18.85 4.12
CA TRP A 106 2.25 18.30 5.47
C TRP A 106 3.07 17.03 5.65
N TRP A 107 2.94 16.04 4.75
CA TRP A 107 3.74 14.83 4.75
C TRP A 107 5.23 15.13 4.61
N ARG A 108 5.60 16.03 3.68
CA ARG A 108 7.00 16.40 3.46
C ARG A 108 7.62 17.00 4.73
N ASN A 109 6.93 17.90 5.39
CA ASN A 109 7.42 18.49 6.64
C ASN A 109 7.59 17.44 7.73
N ARG A 110 6.64 16.52 7.87
CA ARG A 110 6.70 15.41 8.84
C ARG A 110 7.92 14.52 8.58
N VAL A 111 8.12 14.08 7.35
CA VAL A 111 9.27 13.24 6.96
C VAL A 111 10.59 13.97 7.11
N VAL A 112 10.69 15.22 6.67
CA VAL A 112 11.91 16.02 6.76
C VAL A 112 12.31 16.30 8.21
N THR A 113 11.37 16.39 9.13
CA THR A 113 11.62 16.65 10.55
C THR A 113 11.71 15.39 11.42
N SER A 114 11.47 14.21 10.87
CA SER A 114 11.50 12.93 11.60
C SER A 114 12.89 12.56 12.15
N GLY A 115 13.96 13.05 11.51
CA GLY A 115 15.35 12.65 11.82
C GLY A 115 15.77 11.35 11.14
N ASP A 116 14.95 10.80 10.26
CA ASP A 116 15.24 9.58 9.50
C ASP A 116 16.38 9.81 8.48
N PRO A 117 17.12 8.74 8.11
CA PRO A 117 18.22 8.83 7.14
C PRO A 117 17.82 9.39 5.76
N TRP A 118 16.56 9.27 5.35
CA TRP A 118 16.02 9.73 4.07
C TRP A 118 15.40 11.13 4.13
N ALA A 119 15.42 11.81 5.28
CA ALA A 119 14.81 13.13 5.47
C ALA A 119 15.34 14.18 4.46
N GLU A 120 16.64 14.19 4.17
CA GLU A 120 17.22 15.11 3.20
C GLU A 120 16.79 14.81 1.76
N GLU A 121 16.62 13.54 1.41
CA GLU A 121 16.14 13.12 0.09
C GLU A 121 14.66 13.50 -0.10
N ALA A 122 13.84 13.35 0.94
CA ALA A 122 12.42 13.70 0.93
C ALA A 122 12.13 15.15 0.56
N LYS A 123 13.08 16.08 0.84
CA LYS A 123 12.97 17.50 0.43
C LYS A 123 12.91 17.68 -1.09
N LEU A 124 13.53 16.77 -1.83
CA LEU A 124 13.74 16.88 -3.27
C LEU A 124 12.79 16.01 -4.08
N VAL A 125 12.00 15.16 -3.44
CA VAL A 125 11.04 14.26 -4.10
C VAL A 125 10.07 15.06 -4.97
N ARG A 126 9.95 14.65 -6.22
CA ARG A 126 8.92 15.10 -7.13
C ARG A 126 7.76 14.12 -7.10
N VAL A 127 6.70 14.47 -6.38
CA VAL A 127 5.49 13.65 -6.34
C VAL A 127 4.95 13.45 -7.75
N THR A 128 4.82 12.20 -8.17
CA THR A 128 4.41 11.80 -9.51
C THR A 128 3.14 10.96 -9.40
N PRO A 129 1.95 11.57 -9.60
CA PRO A 129 0.67 10.90 -9.37
C PRO A 129 0.30 9.94 -10.52
N PRO A 130 -0.68 9.03 -10.31
CA PRO A 130 -1.16 8.09 -11.31
C PRO A 130 -1.53 8.73 -12.67
N ASP A 131 -1.11 8.09 -13.76
CA ASP A 131 -1.47 8.47 -15.14
C ASP A 131 -2.87 7.96 -15.52
N ILE A 132 -3.20 6.74 -15.09
CA ILE A 132 -4.49 6.10 -15.27
C ILE A 132 -5.19 6.01 -13.94
N THR A 133 -6.43 6.52 -13.89
CA THR A 133 -7.25 6.46 -12.67
C THR A 133 -8.59 5.78 -12.94
N PHE A 134 -9.16 5.22 -11.88
CA PHE A 134 -10.49 4.62 -11.89
C PHE A 134 -11.22 4.91 -10.58
N GLU A 135 -12.54 4.67 -10.54
CA GLU A 135 -13.40 4.93 -9.37
C GLU A 135 -13.91 3.65 -8.68
N ASP A 136 -14.09 2.57 -9.45
CA ASP A 136 -14.63 1.31 -8.91
C ASP A 136 -13.66 0.14 -9.06
N SER A 137 -13.31 -0.21 -10.31
CA SER A 137 -12.40 -1.33 -10.57
C SER A 137 -11.81 -1.32 -11.97
N ILE A 138 -10.63 -1.94 -12.08
CA ILE A 138 -10.02 -2.33 -13.36
C ILE A 138 -9.64 -3.81 -13.26
N GLN A 139 -9.90 -4.58 -14.32
CA GLN A 139 -9.36 -5.91 -14.48
C GLN A 139 -8.21 -5.89 -15.47
N MET A 140 -7.06 -6.40 -15.06
CA MET A 140 -5.87 -6.56 -15.88
C MET A 140 -5.58 -8.04 -16.09
N HIS A 141 -5.01 -8.39 -17.25
CA HIS A 141 -4.44 -9.69 -17.54
C HIS A 141 -2.95 -9.48 -17.80
N PHE A 142 -2.10 -9.93 -16.88
CA PHE A 142 -0.67 -9.68 -16.93
C PHE A 142 0.11 -10.86 -16.38
N GLY A 143 1.14 -11.32 -17.09
CA GLY A 143 1.98 -12.43 -16.68
C GLY A 143 1.25 -13.78 -16.53
N GLY A 144 0.14 -13.95 -17.25
CA GLY A 144 -0.71 -15.13 -17.10
C GLY A 144 -1.71 -15.06 -15.95
N HIS A 145 -1.66 -13.98 -15.15
CA HIS A 145 -2.55 -13.76 -14.00
C HIS A 145 -3.73 -12.86 -14.37
N ARG A 146 -4.86 -13.12 -13.72
CA ARG A 146 -5.95 -12.18 -13.61
C ARG A 146 -5.71 -11.31 -12.38
N ILE A 147 -5.68 -9.99 -12.57
CA ILE A 147 -5.46 -9.01 -11.52
C ILE A 147 -6.66 -8.08 -11.49
N ASP A 148 -7.41 -8.10 -10.41
CA ASP A 148 -8.54 -7.20 -10.19
C ASP A 148 -8.09 -6.06 -9.26
N LEU A 149 -7.93 -4.83 -9.78
CA LEU A 149 -7.73 -3.63 -8.98
C LEU A 149 -9.10 -3.15 -8.51
N ARG A 150 -9.33 -3.08 -7.21
CA ARG A 150 -10.65 -2.82 -6.65
C ARG A 150 -10.64 -1.71 -5.60
N TYR A 151 -11.49 -0.71 -5.78
CA TYR A 151 -11.86 0.21 -4.73
C TYR A 151 -13.03 -0.37 -3.93
N LEU A 152 -12.85 -0.56 -2.64
CA LEU A 152 -13.89 -1.16 -1.78
C LEU A 152 -14.52 -0.15 -0.83
N GLY A 153 -14.03 1.09 -0.81
CA GLY A 153 -14.46 2.17 0.07
C GLY A 153 -13.25 2.88 0.68
N ARG A 154 -13.50 3.97 1.38
CA ARG A 154 -12.48 4.70 2.14
C ARG A 154 -12.10 3.90 3.39
N ALA A 155 -10.84 3.97 3.80
CA ALA A 155 -10.36 3.36 5.03
C ALA A 155 -9.14 4.12 5.56
N HIS A 156 -7.92 3.69 5.20
CA HIS A 156 -6.66 4.30 5.59
C HIS A 156 -6.46 5.67 4.90
N THR A 157 -6.88 5.78 3.64
CA THR A 157 -7.01 7.03 2.88
C THR A 157 -8.38 7.10 2.21
N SER A 158 -8.62 8.14 1.40
CA SER A 158 -9.85 8.20 0.59
C SER A 158 -9.75 7.35 -0.68
N GLY A 159 -8.57 6.89 -1.06
CA GLY A 159 -8.27 6.26 -2.35
C GLY A 159 -7.61 4.88 -2.28
N ASP A 160 -7.81 4.13 -1.19
CA ASP A 160 -7.22 2.80 -1.03
C ASP A 160 -7.74 1.82 -2.06
N ILE A 161 -6.85 1.13 -2.76
CA ILE A 161 -7.22 0.03 -3.66
C ILE A 161 -6.58 -1.28 -3.23
N PHE A 162 -7.27 -2.35 -3.57
CA PHE A 162 -6.87 -3.72 -3.29
C PHE A 162 -6.49 -4.41 -4.60
N ILE A 163 -5.31 -4.99 -4.64
CA ILE A 163 -4.82 -5.71 -5.82
C ILE A 163 -5.07 -7.19 -5.58
N HIS A 164 -6.19 -7.69 -6.08
CA HIS A 164 -6.67 -9.05 -5.89
C HIS A 164 -6.27 -9.94 -7.07
N LEU A 165 -5.60 -11.04 -6.76
CA LEU A 165 -5.27 -12.12 -7.67
C LEU A 165 -6.13 -13.33 -7.31
N PRO A 166 -7.36 -13.44 -7.85
CA PRO A 166 -8.32 -14.44 -7.40
C PRO A 166 -7.88 -15.88 -7.68
N ASP A 167 -7.16 -16.12 -8.78
CA ASP A 167 -6.70 -17.47 -9.16
C ASP A 167 -5.56 -17.96 -8.24
N GLU A 168 -4.88 -17.03 -7.53
CA GLU A 168 -3.81 -17.29 -6.56
C GLU A 168 -4.28 -17.21 -5.11
N ASN A 169 -5.56 -16.89 -4.86
CA ASN A 169 -6.11 -16.62 -3.53
C ASN A 169 -5.26 -15.59 -2.74
N LEU A 170 -4.84 -14.53 -3.39
CA LEU A 170 -3.92 -13.53 -2.86
C LEU A 170 -4.48 -12.11 -3.04
N VAL A 171 -4.30 -11.25 -2.03
CA VAL A 171 -4.60 -9.83 -2.15
C VAL A 171 -3.47 -8.99 -1.54
N PHE A 172 -3.09 -7.88 -2.20
CA PHE A 172 -2.28 -6.82 -1.62
C PHE A 172 -3.23 -5.76 -1.08
N THR A 173 -3.06 -5.36 0.18
CA THR A 173 -4.04 -4.56 0.92
C THR A 173 -3.61 -3.12 1.14
N GLY A 174 -2.38 -2.75 0.77
CA GLY A 174 -1.81 -1.49 1.25
C GLY A 174 -1.88 -1.45 2.79
N ASP A 175 -2.21 -0.32 3.34
CA ASP A 175 -2.22 -0.10 4.79
C ASP A 175 -3.59 -0.29 5.45
N VAL A 176 -4.56 -0.80 4.69
CA VAL A 176 -5.92 -1.02 5.22
C VAL A 176 -5.96 -2.19 6.20
N ALA A 177 -5.21 -3.25 5.94
CA ALA A 177 -5.13 -4.40 6.84
C ALA A 177 -3.70 -4.91 6.95
N GLN A 178 -3.28 -5.28 8.16
CA GLN A 178 -1.95 -5.83 8.44
C GLN A 178 -2.05 -6.95 9.49
N ASP A 179 -1.08 -7.87 9.48
CA ASP A 179 -0.99 -8.93 10.48
C ASP A 179 -0.28 -8.41 11.74
N GLY A 180 -1.09 -8.00 12.72
CA GLY A 180 -0.63 -7.37 13.95
C GLY A 180 -0.34 -5.87 13.82
N GLY A 181 -0.16 -5.22 14.96
CA GLY A 181 0.05 -3.77 15.03
C GLY A 181 -1.24 -2.95 14.92
N VAL A 182 -1.09 -1.65 15.02
CA VAL A 182 -2.17 -0.66 14.88
C VAL A 182 -1.89 0.13 13.61
N PRO A 183 -2.82 0.18 12.65
CA PRO A 183 -2.61 0.96 11.45
C PRO A 183 -2.58 2.46 11.78
N PHE A 184 -1.88 3.24 10.97
CA PHE A 184 -1.91 4.69 11.06
C PHE A 184 -3.31 5.19 10.66
N MET A 185 -3.92 6.07 11.47
CA MET A 185 -5.32 6.48 11.32
C MET A 185 -5.51 7.99 11.29
N GLU A 186 -4.44 8.81 11.40
CA GLU A 186 -4.52 10.25 11.63
C GLU A 186 -5.31 10.98 10.53
N ASP A 187 -5.20 10.54 9.28
CA ASP A 187 -5.96 11.03 8.13
C ASP A 187 -6.96 9.99 7.58
N GLY A 188 -7.19 8.91 8.34
CA GLY A 188 -8.06 7.81 7.95
C GLY A 188 -9.55 8.08 8.16
N TYR A 189 -10.35 7.26 7.50
CA TYR A 189 -11.82 7.29 7.54
C TYR A 189 -12.35 6.17 8.43
N VAL A 190 -12.04 6.21 9.72
CA VAL A 190 -12.23 5.08 10.65
C VAL A 190 -13.69 4.58 10.67
N SER A 191 -14.68 5.47 10.57
CA SER A 191 -16.09 5.09 10.51
C SER A 191 -16.48 4.32 9.25
N ASP A 192 -15.82 4.58 8.12
CA ASP A 192 -16.06 3.89 6.85
C ASP A 192 -15.21 2.60 6.74
N TRP A 193 -14.10 2.55 7.47
CA TRP A 193 -13.10 1.49 7.40
C TRP A 193 -13.70 0.10 7.66
N VAL A 194 -14.54 -0.06 8.68
CA VAL A 194 -15.23 -1.32 8.98
C VAL A 194 -16.01 -1.84 7.78
N HIS A 195 -16.67 -0.93 7.03
CA HIS A 195 -17.42 -1.31 5.83
C HIS A 195 -16.48 -1.78 4.70
N THR A 196 -15.36 -1.09 4.53
CA THR A 196 -14.32 -1.46 3.57
C THR A 196 -13.70 -2.81 3.91
N ASP A 197 -13.36 -3.05 5.18
CA ASP A 197 -12.81 -4.32 5.66
C ASP A 197 -13.77 -5.50 5.47
N ASN A 198 -15.07 -5.30 5.70
CA ASN A 198 -16.06 -6.35 5.43
C ASN A 198 -16.08 -6.75 3.95
N ARG A 199 -15.91 -5.78 3.04
CA ARG A 199 -15.80 -6.05 1.60
C ARG A 199 -14.49 -6.71 1.23
N LEU A 200 -13.38 -6.33 1.90
CA LEU A 200 -12.07 -6.95 1.73
C LEU A 200 -12.10 -8.43 2.13
N VAL A 201 -12.63 -8.75 3.30
CA VAL A 201 -12.79 -10.14 3.77
C VAL A 201 -13.67 -10.95 2.82
N ALA A 202 -14.68 -10.33 2.20
CA ALA A 202 -15.57 -10.97 1.23
C ALA A 202 -14.90 -11.28 -0.13
N LEU A 203 -13.65 -10.85 -0.38
CA LEU A 203 -12.86 -11.30 -1.53
C LEU A 203 -12.40 -12.74 -1.42
N GLU A 204 -12.49 -13.35 -0.21
CA GLU A 204 -12.16 -14.75 0.08
C GLU A 204 -10.70 -15.13 -0.22
N ALA A 205 -9.78 -14.15 -0.20
CA ALA A 205 -8.35 -14.44 -0.33
C ALA A 205 -7.83 -15.22 0.90
N ASP A 206 -7.03 -16.24 0.66
CA ASP A 206 -6.42 -17.06 1.72
C ASP A 206 -5.21 -16.36 2.37
N ARG A 207 -4.50 -15.54 1.59
CA ARG A 207 -3.30 -14.81 2.00
C ARG A 207 -3.37 -13.36 1.57
N PHE A 208 -2.73 -12.51 2.35
CA PHE A 208 -2.57 -11.10 1.97
C PHE A 208 -1.16 -10.59 2.23
N VAL A 209 -0.78 -9.57 1.46
CA VAL A 209 0.44 -8.77 1.64
C VAL A 209 0.01 -7.37 2.02
N ALA A 210 0.29 -6.99 3.25
CA ALA A 210 0.06 -5.63 3.73
C ALA A 210 1.18 -4.68 3.29
N GLY A 211 0.92 -3.38 3.33
CA GLY A 211 1.96 -2.37 3.10
C GLY A 211 3.06 -2.41 4.17
N HIS A 212 2.76 -2.89 5.37
CA HIS A 212 3.70 -3.08 6.46
C HIS A 212 3.52 -4.42 7.17
N GLY A 213 4.62 -4.96 7.72
CA GLY A 213 4.59 -6.18 8.52
C GLY A 213 4.70 -7.47 7.70
N PRO A 214 4.42 -8.62 8.31
CA PRO A 214 4.56 -9.93 7.65
C PRO A 214 3.43 -10.20 6.65
N ILE A 215 3.61 -11.26 5.85
CA ILE A 215 2.52 -11.85 5.06
C ILE A 215 1.49 -12.42 6.03
N GLY A 216 0.24 -12.04 5.84
CA GLY A 216 -0.87 -12.52 6.65
C GLY A 216 -1.70 -13.58 5.95
N GLU A 217 -2.43 -14.34 6.76
CA GLU A 217 -3.45 -15.28 6.33
C GLU A 217 -4.84 -14.74 6.65
N ARG A 218 -5.87 -15.33 6.06
CA ARG A 218 -7.27 -14.91 6.26
C ARG A 218 -7.69 -14.65 7.71
N PRO A 219 -7.31 -15.46 8.73
CA PRO A 219 -7.67 -15.16 10.11
C PRO A 219 -7.11 -13.84 10.63
N ALA A 220 -5.90 -13.44 10.18
CA ALA A 220 -5.32 -12.15 10.54
C ALA A 220 -6.06 -10.98 9.87
N LEU A 221 -6.52 -11.17 8.63
CA LEU A 221 -7.36 -10.19 7.92
C LEU A 221 -8.71 -9.98 8.65
N GLU A 222 -9.33 -11.06 9.12
CA GLU A 222 -10.55 -11.00 9.92
C GLU A 222 -10.31 -10.33 11.28
N ALA A 223 -9.17 -10.60 11.91
CA ALA A 223 -8.79 -9.97 13.18
C ALA A 223 -8.51 -8.46 13.01
N ALA A 224 -7.89 -8.03 11.90
CA ALA A 224 -7.70 -6.61 11.59
C ALA A 224 -9.05 -5.88 11.47
N ARG A 225 -10.00 -6.44 10.73
CA ARG A 225 -11.38 -5.91 10.66
C ARG A 225 -12.03 -5.80 12.04
N ASP A 226 -11.95 -6.87 12.84
CA ASP A 226 -12.60 -6.91 14.15
C ASP A 226 -12.00 -5.88 15.10
N PHE A 227 -10.67 -5.63 15.00
CA PHE A 227 -9.98 -4.58 15.75
C PHE A 227 -10.55 -3.19 15.43
N ILE A 228 -10.70 -2.85 14.15
CA ILE A 228 -11.27 -1.54 13.74
C ILE A 228 -12.74 -1.43 14.20
N ALA A 229 -13.52 -2.51 14.09
CA ALA A 229 -14.90 -2.51 14.55
C ALA A 229 -15.00 -2.28 16.06
N GLU A 230 -14.19 -2.95 16.87
CA GLU A 230 -14.12 -2.77 18.32
C GLU A 230 -13.69 -1.35 18.69
N LEU A 231 -12.71 -0.78 17.98
CA LEU A 231 -12.26 0.59 18.19
C LEU A 231 -13.39 1.60 17.95
N VAL A 232 -14.12 1.46 16.84
CA VAL A 232 -15.27 2.34 16.51
C VAL A 232 -16.35 2.23 17.58
N ASP A 233 -16.75 1.02 17.95
CA ASP A 233 -17.80 0.78 18.94
C ASP A 233 -17.42 1.32 20.32
N THR A 234 -16.19 1.07 20.77
CA THR A 234 -15.68 1.51 22.07
C THR A 234 -15.61 3.04 22.15
N THR A 235 -15.11 3.68 21.07
CA THR A 235 -15.05 5.14 20.99
C THR A 235 -16.45 5.76 21.00
N ALA A 236 -17.40 5.19 20.27
CA ALA A 236 -18.79 5.66 20.26
C ALA A 236 -19.44 5.57 21.66
N LEU A 237 -19.16 4.50 22.41
CA LEU A 237 -19.64 4.33 23.79
C LEU A 237 -19.01 5.38 24.72
N ALA A 238 -17.70 5.58 24.67
CA ALA A 238 -17.01 6.57 25.49
C ALA A 238 -17.56 7.99 25.26
N ILE A 239 -17.76 8.37 24.01
CA ILE A 239 -18.38 9.66 23.65
C ILE A 239 -19.80 9.75 24.22
N SER A 240 -20.62 8.68 24.13
CA SER A 240 -21.99 8.66 24.63
C SER A 240 -22.08 8.82 26.16
N ASP A 241 -21.08 8.28 26.87
CA ASP A 241 -21.00 8.33 28.32
C ASP A 241 -20.38 9.64 28.85
N GLY A 242 -20.00 10.56 27.93
CA GLY A 242 -19.45 11.89 28.24
C GLY A 242 -18.00 11.86 28.69
N GLU A 243 -17.25 10.84 28.31
CA GLU A 243 -15.79 10.82 28.45
C GLU A 243 -15.20 11.78 27.42
N ASP A 244 -14.60 12.88 27.90
CA ASP A 244 -13.86 13.80 27.06
C ASP A 244 -12.54 13.12 26.58
N GLU A 245 -12.06 13.54 25.41
CA GLU A 245 -10.71 13.16 24.96
C GLU A 245 -9.70 13.47 26.08
N ALA A 246 -8.94 12.49 26.50
CA ALA A 246 -7.86 12.71 27.45
C ALA A 246 -6.90 13.75 26.86
N GLU A 247 -6.74 14.91 27.50
CA GLU A 247 -5.69 15.84 27.15
C GLU A 247 -4.35 15.08 27.26
N GLU A 248 -3.67 14.90 26.11
CA GLU A 248 -2.29 14.38 26.10
C GLU A 248 -1.40 15.43 26.76
N ASP A 249 -0.89 15.11 27.95
CA ASP A 249 0.15 15.86 28.67
C ASP A 249 1.55 15.63 28.04
#